data_7c05ccf12d5470b14921f02a9f488b2b
#
_entry.id   7c05ccf12d5470b14921f02a9f488b2b
#
_cell.length_a   1.000
_cell.length_b   1.000
_cell.length_c   1.000
_cell.angle_alpha   90.00
_cell.angle_beta   90.00
_cell.angle_gamma   90.00
#
_symmetry.space_group_name_H-M   'P 1'
#
loop_
_entity.id
_entity.type
_entity.pdbx_description
1 polymer ?
#
loop_
_entity_poly.entity_id
_entity_poly.type
_entity_poly.pdbx_seq_one_letter_code
_entity_poly.pdbx_strand_id
1 'polypeptide(L)'
;MQPQSPGLRRRMWYGAGSVRSAAWAGEHGMNLLCSNVVRAVDGEDFATTQLSHMTAFRDKHPDGPAARISQGLVVIPTDSATPAQRAKYVAYAEARAPRTASPQGPARLMFEMDLVGSGAEIAERLYAHPGFQQVRHVVFALPFSFTAEDYEQILTDIAGALGPALGWRA
;
A
#
# COMPACT_ATOMS: atom_id res chain seq x y z
N MET A 1 -21.67 16.07 -13.47
CA MET A 1 -20.37 16.73 -13.14
C MET A 1 -19.87 17.38 -14.40
N GLN A 2 -19.51 18.65 -14.34
CA GLN A 2 -18.91 19.41 -15.44
C GLN A 2 -17.40 19.59 -15.16
N PRO A 3 -16.49 19.45 -16.13
CA PRO A 3 -16.77 19.06 -17.52
C PRO A 3 -17.15 17.57 -17.64
N GLN A 4 -17.94 17.23 -18.65
CA GLN A 4 -18.29 15.83 -18.91
C GLN A 4 -17.07 15.04 -19.39
N SER A 5 -16.81 13.90 -18.78
CA SER A 5 -15.69 13.02 -19.13
C SER A 5 -16.21 11.58 -19.27
N PRO A 6 -16.56 11.14 -20.47
CA PRO A 6 -16.98 9.76 -20.70
C PRO A 6 -15.96 8.75 -20.17
N GLY A 7 -16.44 7.73 -19.45
CA GLY A 7 -15.57 6.71 -18.87
C GLY A 7 -14.74 7.17 -17.65
N LEU A 8 -15.04 8.34 -17.06
CA LEU A 8 -14.29 8.86 -15.89
C LEU A 8 -14.24 7.86 -14.74
N ARG A 9 -15.35 7.17 -14.43
CA ARG A 9 -15.40 6.17 -13.34
C ARG A 9 -14.32 5.10 -13.46
N ARG A 10 -14.07 4.59 -14.65
CA ARG A 10 -13.05 3.57 -14.91
C ARG A 10 -11.60 4.07 -14.71
N ARG A 11 -11.41 5.39 -14.61
CA ARG A 11 -10.12 6.04 -14.35
C ARG A 11 -9.97 6.50 -12.91
N MET A 12 -11.06 6.50 -12.14
CA MET A 12 -11.03 6.90 -10.73
C MET A 12 -10.52 5.74 -9.87
N TRP A 13 -9.69 6.08 -8.89
CA TRP A 13 -9.27 5.18 -7.83
C TRP A 13 -9.95 5.63 -6.54
N TYR A 14 -10.66 4.73 -5.90
CA TYR A 14 -11.37 5.01 -4.66
C TYR A 14 -10.63 4.38 -3.49
N GLY A 15 -10.20 5.19 -2.52
CA GLY A 15 -9.58 4.73 -1.28
C GLY A 15 -10.62 4.14 -0.33
N ALA A 16 -10.55 2.84 -0.08
CA ALA A 16 -11.46 2.17 0.84
C ALA A 16 -10.77 1.72 2.12
N GLY A 17 -11.35 2.04 3.26
CA GLY A 17 -10.90 1.62 4.59
C GLY A 17 -11.84 0.64 5.28
N SER A 18 -12.85 0.10 4.58
CA SER A 18 -13.81 -0.88 5.09
C SER A 18 -14.39 -1.74 3.98
N VAL A 19 -14.87 -2.93 4.32
CA VAL A 19 -15.59 -3.84 3.42
C VAL A 19 -16.75 -3.12 2.69
N ARG A 20 -17.54 -2.33 3.44
CA ARG A 20 -18.67 -1.58 2.86
C ARG A 20 -18.22 -0.57 1.81
N SER A 21 -17.17 0.19 2.06
CA SER A 21 -16.67 1.19 1.11
C SER A 21 -15.98 0.56 -0.09
N ALA A 22 -15.35 -0.59 0.08
CA ALA A 22 -14.78 -1.37 -1.01
C ALA A 22 -15.88 -1.94 -1.93
N ALA A 23 -16.92 -2.56 -1.36
CA ALA A 23 -18.08 -3.04 -2.09
C ALA A 23 -18.76 -1.91 -2.89
N TRP A 24 -18.95 -0.76 -2.26
CA TRP A 24 -19.53 0.42 -2.90
C TRP A 24 -18.70 0.89 -4.12
N ALA A 25 -17.37 0.92 -4.01
CA ALA A 25 -16.49 1.25 -5.12
C ALA A 25 -16.66 0.26 -6.30
N GLY A 26 -16.79 -1.04 -5.98
CA GLY A 26 -17.06 -2.10 -6.94
C GLY A 26 -18.38 -1.89 -7.67
N GLU A 27 -19.49 -1.69 -6.95
CA GLU A 27 -20.82 -1.42 -7.51
C GLU A 27 -20.84 -0.22 -8.48
N HIS A 28 -19.96 0.76 -8.24
CA HIS A 28 -19.84 1.94 -9.08
C HIS A 28 -18.82 1.82 -10.22
N GLY A 29 -18.18 0.66 -10.39
CA GLY A 29 -17.22 0.39 -11.47
C GLY A 29 -15.98 1.30 -11.42
N MET A 30 -15.54 1.70 -10.21
CA MET A 30 -14.29 2.42 -9.98
C MET A 30 -13.15 1.43 -9.72
N ASN A 31 -11.88 1.89 -9.79
CA ASN A 31 -10.76 1.09 -9.32
C ASN A 31 -10.62 1.21 -7.80
N LEU A 32 -10.07 0.20 -7.13
CA LEU A 32 -9.86 0.20 -5.69
C LEU A 32 -8.42 0.57 -5.34
N LEU A 33 -8.25 1.53 -4.44
CA LEU A 33 -6.99 1.80 -3.75
C LEU A 33 -7.09 1.28 -2.31
N CYS A 34 -6.38 0.18 -2.01
CA CYS A 34 -6.18 -0.29 -0.66
C CYS A 34 -5.00 0.49 -0.04
N SER A 35 -5.23 1.09 1.11
CA SER A 35 -4.20 1.84 1.85
C SER A 35 -3.34 0.90 2.71
N ASN A 36 -2.22 1.42 3.23
CA ASN A 36 -1.45 0.82 4.32
C ASN A 36 -2.12 1.02 5.69
N VAL A 37 -3.38 1.40 5.70
CA VAL A 37 -4.20 1.51 6.92
C VAL A 37 -5.60 0.99 6.64
N VAL A 38 -6.14 0.21 7.58
CA VAL A 38 -7.51 -0.32 7.55
C VAL A 38 -8.21 -0.03 8.87
N ARG A 39 -9.53 -0.08 8.87
CA ARG A 39 -10.28 -0.15 10.12
C ARG A 39 -10.22 -1.60 10.62
N ALA A 40 -9.72 -1.80 11.83
CA ALA A 40 -9.58 -3.13 12.41
C ALA A 40 -10.93 -3.84 12.58
N VAL A 41 -10.93 -5.12 12.27
CA VAL A 41 -12.01 -6.08 12.58
C VAL A 41 -11.53 -6.96 13.72
N ASP A 42 -12.41 -7.26 14.67
CA ASP A 42 -12.03 -8.05 15.85
C ASP A 42 -11.62 -9.48 15.43
N GLY A 43 -10.45 -9.87 15.91
CA GLY A 43 -9.88 -11.20 15.63
C GLY A 43 -9.17 -11.34 14.28
N GLU A 44 -9.10 -10.26 13.47
CA GLU A 44 -8.40 -10.25 12.19
C GLU A 44 -7.11 -9.44 12.27
N ASP A 45 -6.09 -9.90 11.55
CA ASP A 45 -4.89 -9.11 11.28
C ASP A 45 -5.10 -8.15 10.10
N PHE A 46 -4.11 -7.30 9.83
CA PHE A 46 -4.16 -6.33 8.73
C PHE A 46 -4.38 -7.01 7.38
N ALA A 47 -3.62 -8.07 7.08
CA ALA A 47 -3.66 -8.73 5.78
C ALA A 47 -5.02 -9.37 5.52
N THR A 48 -5.57 -10.07 6.51
CA THR A 48 -6.92 -10.67 6.45
C THR A 48 -7.99 -9.63 6.22
N THR A 49 -7.97 -8.53 6.99
CA THR A 49 -8.91 -7.41 6.82
C THR A 49 -8.79 -6.78 5.42
N GLN A 50 -7.57 -6.58 4.93
CA GLN A 50 -7.36 -6.01 3.59
C GLN A 50 -7.85 -6.95 2.48
N LEU A 51 -7.63 -8.28 2.60
CA LEU A 51 -8.16 -9.27 1.68
C LEU A 51 -9.68 -9.26 1.63
N SER A 52 -10.36 -9.10 2.77
CA SER A 52 -11.82 -8.96 2.83
C SER A 52 -12.32 -7.74 2.03
N HIS A 53 -11.58 -6.62 2.06
CA HIS A 53 -11.90 -5.46 1.22
C HIS A 53 -11.76 -5.78 -0.29
N MET A 54 -10.67 -6.44 -0.69
CA MET A 54 -10.41 -6.80 -2.09
C MET A 54 -11.47 -7.77 -2.62
N THR A 55 -11.87 -8.76 -1.81
CA THR A 55 -12.92 -9.74 -2.14
C THR A 55 -14.27 -9.03 -2.33
N ALA A 56 -14.70 -8.25 -1.34
CA ALA A 56 -15.97 -7.53 -1.40
C ALA A 56 -16.04 -6.55 -2.59
N PHE A 57 -14.92 -5.94 -2.96
CA PHE A 57 -14.82 -5.10 -4.15
C PHE A 57 -15.01 -5.91 -5.44
N ARG A 58 -14.29 -7.03 -5.60
CA ARG A 58 -14.38 -7.88 -6.81
C ARG A 58 -15.75 -8.49 -6.97
N ASP A 59 -16.39 -8.92 -5.90
CA ASP A 59 -17.73 -9.52 -5.91
C ASP A 59 -18.80 -8.56 -6.43
N LYS A 60 -18.58 -7.26 -6.29
CA LYS A 60 -19.51 -6.21 -6.70
C LYS A 60 -19.11 -5.50 -8.00
N HIS A 61 -17.85 -5.65 -8.44
CA HIS A 61 -17.37 -4.94 -9.62
C HIS A 61 -17.85 -5.62 -10.91
N PRO A 62 -18.33 -4.85 -11.93
CA PRO A 62 -18.75 -5.42 -13.22
C PRO A 62 -17.70 -6.28 -13.92
N ASP A 63 -16.41 -5.94 -13.76
CA ASP A 63 -15.29 -6.69 -14.33
C ASP A 63 -14.81 -7.84 -13.41
N GLY A 64 -15.43 -8.02 -12.23
CA GLY A 64 -15.13 -9.12 -11.29
C GLY A 64 -13.63 -9.23 -10.96
N PRO A 65 -13.04 -10.44 -11.14
CA PRO A 65 -11.61 -10.67 -10.86
C PRO A 65 -10.64 -9.82 -11.70
N ALA A 66 -11.07 -9.31 -12.85
CA ALA A 66 -10.27 -8.44 -13.72
C ALA A 66 -10.24 -6.98 -13.27
N ALA A 67 -11.07 -6.62 -12.28
CA ALA A 67 -11.11 -5.28 -11.71
C ALA A 67 -9.77 -4.85 -11.12
N ARG A 68 -9.37 -3.60 -11.36
CA ARG A 68 -8.07 -3.10 -10.94
C ARG A 68 -8.07 -2.72 -9.47
N ILE A 69 -7.10 -3.29 -8.76
CA ILE A 69 -6.81 -2.99 -7.36
C ILE A 69 -5.36 -2.51 -7.27
N SER A 70 -5.11 -1.47 -6.49
CA SER A 70 -3.79 -1.01 -6.09
C SER A 70 -3.63 -1.16 -4.59
N GLN A 71 -2.44 -1.59 -4.16
CA GLN A 71 -2.05 -1.62 -2.74
C GLN A 71 -1.11 -0.48 -2.43
N GLY A 72 -1.45 0.31 -1.40
CA GLY A 72 -0.59 1.33 -0.81
C GLY A 72 0.27 0.74 0.29
N LEU A 73 1.59 0.96 0.22
CA LEU A 73 2.56 0.47 1.20
C LEU A 73 3.62 1.53 1.47
N VAL A 74 4.23 1.51 2.65
CA VAL A 74 5.42 2.32 2.94
C VAL A 74 6.64 1.44 2.78
N VAL A 75 7.51 1.78 1.82
CA VAL A 75 8.78 1.10 1.58
C VAL A 75 9.91 2.10 1.63
N ILE A 76 11.02 1.72 2.24
CA ILE A 76 12.20 2.56 2.42
C ILE A 76 13.44 1.70 2.08
N PRO A 77 13.75 1.52 0.77
CA PRO A 77 14.95 0.79 0.38
C PRO A 77 16.20 1.56 0.79
N THR A 78 17.26 0.81 1.10
CA THR A 78 18.48 1.35 1.71
C THR A 78 19.74 0.95 0.95
N ASP A 79 19.65 0.55 -0.30
CA ASP A 79 20.77 0.00 -1.07
C ASP A 79 21.90 1.04 -1.20
N SER A 80 21.57 2.28 -1.55
CA SER A 80 22.53 3.39 -1.66
C SER A 80 22.57 4.30 -0.43
N ALA A 81 21.76 4.01 0.62
CA ALA A 81 21.68 4.86 1.80
C ALA A 81 22.98 4.93 2.59
N THR A 82 23.34 6.10 3.07
CA THR A 82 24.43 6.31 4.02
C THR A 82 24.13 5.63 5.37
N PRO A 83 25.14 5.34 6.22
CA PRO A 83 24.89 4.81 7.55
C PRO A 83 23.95 5.67 8.40
N ALA A 84 24.04 7.00 8.28
CA ALA A 84 23.16 7.93 8.99
C ALA A 84 21.71 7.84 8.51
N GLN A 85 21.48 7.75 7.19
CA GLN A 85 20.16 7.58 6.62
C GLN A 85 19.55 6.22 7.04
N ARG A 86 20.31 5.13 6.98
CA ARG A 86 19.84 3.81 7.45
C ARG A 86 19.39 3.85 8.90
N ALA A 87 20.20 4.43 9.78
CA ALA A 87 19.84 4.56 11.19
C ALA A 87 18.55 5.38 11.38
N LYS A 88 18.39 6.47 10.65
CA LYS A 88 17.18 7.30 10.64
C LYS A 88 15.96 6.53 10.18
N TYR A 89 16.07 5.74 9.11
CA TYR A 89 14.94 4.99 8.54
C TYR A 89 14.49 3.84 9.44
N VAL A 90 15.45 3.13 10.04
CA VAL A 90 15.14 2.10 11.03
C VAL A 90 14.45 2.70 12.25
N ALA A 91 14.98 3.79 12.82
CA ALA A 91 14.36 4.48 13.94
C ALA A 91 12.93 4.98 13.61
N TYR A 92 12.69 5.46 12.38
CA TYR A 92 11.36 5.85 11.93
C TYR A 92 10.39 4.65 11.92
N ALA A 93 10.79 3.51 11.37
CA ALA A 93 9.93 2.32 11.33
C ALA A 93 9.69 1.75 12.75
N GLU A 94 10.71 1.70 13.60
CA GLU A 94 10.60 1.24 14.99
C GLU A 94 9.65 2.11 15.81
N ALA A 95 9.71 3.43 15.67
CA ALA A 95 8.79 4.34 16.35
C ALA A 95 7.32 4.14 15.92
N ARG A 96 7.09 3.57 14.74
CA ARG A 96 5.77 3.31 14.17
C ARG A 96 5.28 1.88 14.39
N ALA A 97 6.16 0.94 14.70
CA ALA A 97 5.85 -0.47 14.90
C ALA A 97 4.69 -0.73 15.91
N PRO A 98 4.53 0.00 17.03
CA PRO A 98 3.40 -0.22 17.93
C PRO A 98 2.02 -0.07 17.26
N ARG A 99 1.91 0.69 16.17
CA ARG A 99 0.66 0.90 15.43
C ARG A 99 0.24 -0.30 14.58
N THR A 100 1.14 -1.25 14.36
CA THR A 100 0.86 -2.49 13.61
C THR A 100 0.34 -3.59 14.53
N ALA A 101 0.67 -3.53 15.82
CA ALA A 101 0.34 -4.55 16.81
C ALA A 101 -1.08 -4.41 17.38
N SER A 102 -1.66 -3.22 17.36
CA SER A 102 -2.99 -2.96 17.93
C SER A 102 -3.71 -1.80 17.23
N PRO A 103 -5.05 -1.83 17.21
CA PRO A 103 -5.85 -0.73 16.66
C PRO A 103 -5.64 0.59 17.39
N GLN A 104 -5.54 1.69 16.64
CA GLN A 104 -5.25 3.02 17.13
C GLN A 104 -6.47 3.94 17.11
N GLY A 105 -6.65 4.70 18.17
CA GLY A 105 -7.67 5.75 18.31
C GLY A 105 -9.12 5.27 18.23
N PRO A 106 -10.10 6.21 18.31
CA PRO A 106 -11.53 5.87 18.29
C PRO A 106 -12.00 5.21 16.99
N ALA A 107 -11.31 5.48 15.86
CA ALA A 107 -11.61 4.87 14.57
C ALA A 107 -11.05 3.45 14.43
N ARG A 108 -10.30 2.96 15.44
CA ARG A 108 -9.68 1.63 15.47
C ARG A 108 -8.85 1.34 14.21
N LEU A 109 -7.95 2.26 13.88
CA LEU A 109 -7.10 2.12 12.70
C LEU A 109 -5.93 1.17 12.98
N MET A 110 -5.75 0.20 12.12
CA MET A 110 -4.61 -0.72 12.10
C MET A 110 -3.74 -0.42 10.89
N PHE A 111 -2.43 -0.45 11.07
CA PHE A 111 -1.46 -0.06 10.05
C PHE A 111 -0.65 -1.27 9.60
N GLU A 112 -0.28 -1.29 8.33
CA GLU A 112 0.73 -2.20 7.83
C GLU A 112 2.12 -1.75 8.28
N MET A 113 3.03 -2.71 8.36
CA MET A 113 4.42 -2.46 8.74
C MET A 113 5.14 -1.66 7.65
N ASP A 114 5.92 -0.66 8.08
CA ASP A 114 6.83 0.04 7.19
C ASP A 114 8.02 -0.88 6.84
N LEU A 115 8.27 -1.09 5.55
CA LEU A 115 9.31 -2.00 5.08
C LEU A 115 10.61 -1.24 4.86
N VAL A 116 11.60 -1.45 5.74
CA VAL A 116 12.96 -0.90 5.64
C VAL A 116 13.94 -2.04 5.39
N GLY A 117 14.88 -1.86 4.45
CA GLY A 117 15.89 -2.87 4.10
C GLY A 117 16.43 -2.67 2.68
N SER A 118 17.22 -3.61 2.18
CA SER A 118 17.61 -3.61 0.77
C SER A 118 16.39 -3.84 -0.14
N GLY A 119 16.49 -3.43 -1.39
CA GLY A 119 15.45 -3.68 -2.39
C GLY A 119 15.10 -5.16 -2.51
N ALA A 120 16.08 -6.05 -2.40
CA ALA A 120 15.88 -7.50 -2.43
C ALA A 120 15.10 -8.01 -1.21
N GLU A 121 15.48 -7.59 0.01
CA GLU A 121 14.79 -7.96 1.24
C GLU A 121 13.34 -7.46 1.27
N ILE A 122 13.11 -6.23 0.79
CA ILE A 122 11.76 -5.66 0.68
C ILE A 122 10.95 -6.46 -0.35
N ALA A 123 11.52 -6.79 -1.51
CA ALA A 123 10.83 -7.58 -2.53
C ALA A 123 10.41 -8.96 -2.02
N GLU A 124 11.29 -9.65 -1.27
CA GLU A 124 10.96 -10.95 -0.64
C GLU A 124 9.76 -10.82 0.30
N ARG A 125 9.75 -9.80 1.16
CA ARG A 125 8.65 -9.54 2.09
C ARG A 125 7.35 -9.18 1.38
N LEU A 126 7.42 -8.41 0.28
CA LEU A 126 6.27 -8.08 -0.56
C LEU A 126 5.69 -9.33 -1.23
N TYR A 127 6.53 -10.20 -1.79
CA TYR A 127 6.07 -11.45 -2.39
C TYR A 127 5.45 -12.41 -1.37
N ALA A 128 5.86 -12.36 -0.11
CA ALA A 128 5.25 -13.12 0.97
C ALA A 128 3.92 -12.50 1.47
N HIS A 129 3.64 -11.22 1.16
CA HIS A 129 2.48 -10.52 1.65
C HIS A 129 1.21 -10.91 0.89
N PRO A 130 0.17 -11.47 1.55
CA PRO A 130 -1.02 -11.99 0.87
C PRO A 130 -1.76 -10.94 0.03
N GLY A 131 -1.87 -9.70 0.49
CA GLY A 131 -2.50 -8.61 -0.25
C GLY A 131 -1.71 -8.19 -1.48
N PHE A 132 -0.36 -8.22 -1.42
CA PHE A 132 0.50 -7.91 -2.56
C PHE A 132 0.31 -8.92 -3.70
N GLN A 133 0.13 -10.20 -3.38
CA GLN A 133 -0.12 -11.26 -4.37
C GLN A 133 -1.44 -11.09 -5.12
N GLN A 134 -2.36 -10.28 -4.61
CA GLN A 134 -3.68 -10.03 -5.21
C GLN A 134 -3.70 -8.85 -6.18
N VAL A 135 -2.63 -8.08 -6.28
CA VAL A 135 -2.62 -6.82 -7.03
C VAL A 135 -1.57 -6.81 -8.14
N ARG A 136 -1.80 -5.95 -9.16
CA ARG A 136 -0.83 -5.66 -10.21
C ARG A 136 -0.35 -4.22 -10.18
N HIS A 137 -0.91 -3.41 -9.29
CA HIS A 137 -0.59 -2.01 -9.12
C HIS A 137 -0.22 -1.77 -7.67
N VAL A 138 0.89 -1.07 -7.45
CA VAL A 138 1.36 -0.70 -6.11
C VAL A 138 1.59 0.80 -6.07
N VAL A 139 1.28 1.41 -4.94
CA VAL A 139 1.59 2.81 -4.65
C VAL A 139 2.48 2.84 -3.43
N PHE A 140 3.72 3.25 -3.59
CA PHE A 140 4.61 3.44 -2.46
C PHE A 140 4.43 4.82 -1.86
N ALA A 141 3.99 4.85 -0.60
CA ALA A 141 3.89 6.07 0.18
C ALA A 141 5.26 6.40 0.79
N LEU A 142 5.67 7.65 0.65
CA LEU A 142 6.91 8.13 1.25
C LEU A 142 6.66 8.64 2.68
N PRO A 143 7.63 8.53 3.60
CA PRO A 143 7.56 9.12 4.93
C PRO A 143 7.36 10.64 4.87
N PHE A 144 6.53 11.21 5.75
CA PHE A 144 6.16 12.63 5.68
C PHE A 144 7.22 13.62 6.20
N SER A 145 8.19 13.15 6.97
CA SER A 145 9.13 14.02 7.72
C SER A 145 10.59 13.89 7.28
N PHE A 146 10.81 13.38 6.08
CA PHE A 146 12.15 13.19 5.55
C PHE A 146 12.61 14.40 4.73
N THR A 147 13.93 14.53 4.53
CA THR A 147 14.51 15.62 3.73
C THR A 147 14.45 15.31 2.24
N ALA A 148 14.75 16.31 1.41
CA ALA A 148 14.81 16.11 -0.05
C ALA A 148 15.84 15.03 -0.44
N GLU A 149 16.99 15.04 0.22
CA GLU A 149 18.09 14.08 -0.01
C GLU A 149 17.66 12.64 0.36
N ASP A 150 16.84 12.47 1.42
CA ASP A 150 16.30 11.17 1.77
C ASP A 150 15.34 10.68 0.70
N TYR A 151 14.44 11.54 0.21
CA TYR A 151 13.50 11.17 -0.85
C TYR A 151 14.22 10.84 -2.16
N GLU A 152 15.24 11.61 -2.53
CA GLU A 152 16.04 11.33 -3.72
C GLU A 152 16.70 9.94 -3.62
N GLN A 153 17.31 9.64 -2.47
CA GLN A 153 17.91 8.33 -2.21
C GLN A 153 16.87 7.21 -2.29
N ILE A 154 15.74 7.34 -1.58
CA ILE A 154 14.67 6.32 -1.55
C ILE A 154 14.10 6.09 -2.96
N LEU A 155 13.81 7.15 -3.71
CA LEU A 155 13.27 7.03 -5.07
C LEU A 155 14.28 6.41 -6.04
N THR A 156 15.56 6.74 -5.88
CA THR A 156 16.65 6.12 -6.66
C THR A 156 16.71 4.62 -6.41
N ASP A 157 16.65 4.20 -5.15
CA ASP A 157 16.68 2.77 -4.79
C ASP A 157 15.37 2.05 -5.14
N ILE A 158 14.22 2.72 -5.09
CA ILE A 158 12.97 2.15 -5.61
C ILE A 158 13.11 1.86 -7.10
N ALA A 159 13.65 2.78 -7.88
CA ALA A 159 13.81 2.60 -9.32
C ALA A 159 14.95 1.62 -9.68
N GLY A 160 16.09 1.72 -8.99
CA GLY A 160 17.32 1.01 -9.36
C GLY A 160 17.52 -0.36 -8.70
N ALA A 161 16.88 -0.61 -7.55
CA ALA A 161 17.04 -1.86 -6.78
C ALA A 161 15.70 -2.58 -6.56
N LEU A 162 14.73 -1.94 -5.92
CA LEU A 162 13.46 -2.58 -5.58
C LEU A 162 12.62 -2.90 -6.83
N GLY A 163 12.51 -1.97 -7.76
CA GLY A 163 11.75 -2.18 -9.00
C GLY A 163 12.24 -3.37 -9.80
N PRO A 164 13.55 -3.47 -10.12
CA PRO A 164 14.12 -4.66 -10.76
C PRO A 164 13.90 -5.95 -9.96
N ALA A 165 14.04 -5.93 -8.62
CA ALA A 165 13.77 -7.08 -7.77
C ALA A 165 12.28 -7.53 -7.82
N LEU A 166 11.37 -6.60 -8.09
CA LEU A 166 9.95 -6.86 -8.31
C LEU A 166 9.62 -7.22 -9.78
N GLY A 167 10.63 -7.33 -10.64
CA GLY A 167 10.45 -7.64 -12.07
C GLY A 167 9.93 -6.47 -12.90
N TRP A 168 9.97 -5.25 -12.38
CA TRP A 168 9.62 -4.07 -13.16
C TRP A 168 10.71 -3.76 -14.18
N ARG A 169 10.28 -3.37 -15.36
CA ARG A 169 11.18 -2.93 -16.44
C ARG A 169 10.91 -1.44 -16.71
N ALA A 170 11.99 -0.69 -16.79
CA ALA A 170 11.93 0.71 -17.21
C ALA A 170 11.60 0.79 -18.72
#